data_5ca96f77d58b09b9faeab93b2caf5cdd
#
_entry.id   5ca96f77d58b09b9faeab93b2caf5cdd
#
_cell.length_a   1.000
_cell.length_b   1.000
_cell.length_c   1.000
_cell.angle_alpha   90.00
_cell.angle_beta   90.00
_cell.angle_gamma   90.00
#
_symmetry.space_group_name_H-M   'P 1'
#
loop_
_entity.id
_entity.type
_entity.pdbx_description
1 polymer ?
#
loop_
_entity_poly.entity_id
_entity_poly.type
_entity_poly.pdbx_seq_one_letter_code
_entity_poly.pdbx_strand_id
1 'polypeptide(L)'
;MLSIDEQQRVLILSTLWKIAMNQPEDPEFPSLGIFKCMVSLLHKSTNDKSWVLDGQNIYIPYYAAHIVGSYTMNSLDFAEKAVESGVIPPLLDLLRGKISWVEQRVAVRALGHLASYDSTFETLAVHEEEVVKLTMGLASRCSELVYNEFVSVKDTNLRVNYHKNLITRGFGGLEMENRKAEEWASQIQCWSLHLLNCFAVRGRSIDLICNQDFLKDLSSMWGGLVNHTSPSGIGLIRILCYTQSGRRKVSESKEVIECICNLSRSSDAWQYMGIDCLLLLLHDMDTRYKVLEVASFYLLDLIELRKLGERSKVGQKITKALLIDFKNGKSRIKIPEIDRILKQIWVTKVDKKRRERSMSDEKLEEKRVMVNLIKQQANNSFWLGDIETAVEKYTEGLKLCPLKLRKERIVLYSNRAQCYLLVNDPDSAVSDTTRALSISKPANSHAKSLWRRSQAYYMKGMAKESLMDCLMFINAFVTVDKRKQEKIPYYAVQMIRKLMDSTWFFASAKSKLSNESNSSSNGNSSNEEFTKDEMSGLYTILEEPMIRKHKEAVKRKLNKYGKQKDSFMALSI
;
A
#
# COMPACT_ATOMS: atom_id res chain seq x y z
N MET A 1 52.53 17.12 8.99
CA MET A 1 51.28 16.38 8.70
C MET A 1 51.66 15.14 7.91
N LEU A 2 51.55 13.96 8.50
CA LEU A 2 51.74 12.70 7.79
C LEU A 2 50.71 12.62 6.67
N SER A 3 51.14 12.47 5.42
CA SER A 3 50.22 12.19 4.31
C SER A 3 49.66 10.79 4.52
N ILE A 4 48.44 10.74 5.04
CA ILE A 4 47.69 9.49 5.17
C ILE A 4 47.40 9.00 3.76
N ASP A 5 47.82 7.77 3.45
CA ASP A 5 47.52 7.11 2.19
C ASP A 5 46.00 7.10 1.94
N GLU A 6 45.57 7.21 0.68
CA GLU A 6 44.15 7.28 0.28
C GLU A 6 43.34 6.10 0.77
N GLN A 7 43.90 4.89 0.72
CA GLN A 7 43.30 3.68 1.24
C GLN A 7 43.07 3.75 2.76
N GLN A 8 44.00 4.33 3.49
CA GLN A 8 43.88 4.53 4.94
C GLN A 8 42.75 5.52 5.27
N ARG A 9 42.53 6.59 4.48
CA ARG A 9 41.44 7.54 4.70
C ARG A 9 40.08 6.86 4.58
N VAL A 10 39.83 6.08 3.53
CA VAL A 10 38.58 5.37 3.32
C VAL A 10 38.36 4.31 4.40
N LEU A 11 39.41 3.62 4.83
CA LEU A 11 39.34 2.65 5.92
C LEU A 11 38.93 3.32 7.24
N ILE A 12 39.56 4.45 7.58
CA ILE A 12 39.23 5.24 8.78
C ILE A 12 37.74 5.68 8.72
N LEU A 13 37.31 6.27 7.59
CA LEU A 13 35.92 6.72 7.43
C LEU A 13 34.90 5.57 7.51
N SER A 14 35.21 4.42 6.93
CA SER A 14 34.37 3.25 7.03
C SER A 14 34.27 2.71 8.46
N THR A 15 35.32 2.85 9.25
CA THR A 15 35.34 2.48 10.67
C THR A 15 34.54 3.47 11.51
N LEU A 16 34.76 4.78 11.31
CA LEU A 16 33.95 5.83 11.95
C LEU A 16 32.46 5.70 11.62
N TRP A 17 32.16 5.38 10.37
CA TRP A 17 30.78 5.08 9.98
C TRP A 17 30.17 3.90 10.77
N LYS A 18 30.93 2.81 10.95
CA LYS A 18 30.47 1.66 11.75
C LYS A 18 30.23 2.06 13.21
N ILE A 19 31.11 2.90 13.78
CA ILE A 19 30.96 3.42 15.15
C ILE A 19 29.68 4.27 15.22
N ALA A 20 29.52 5.26 14.33
CA ALA A 20 28.35 6.13 14.27
C ALA A 20 27.03 5.36 14.09
N MET A 21 27.06 4.25 13.36
CA MET A 21 25.86 3.39 13.18
C MET A 21 25.52 2.56 14.42
N ASN A 22 26.53 2.07 15.14
CA ASN A 22 26.33 1.19 16.28
C ASN A 22 26.14 1.97 17.60
N GLN A 23 26.72 3.16 17.69
CA GLN A 23 26.74 4.02 18.86
C GLN A 23 26.40 5.47 18.48
N PRO A 24 25.20 5.74 17.93
CA PRO A 24 24.82 7.06 17.43
C PRO A 24 24.68 8.12 18.52
N GLU A 25 24.60 7.71 19.79
CA GLU A 25 24.45 8.60 20.96
C GLU A 25 25.79 8.88 21.67
N ASP A 26 26.88 8.23 21.23
CA ASP A 26 28.20 8.42 21.84
C ASP A 26 28.75 9.82 21.53
N PRO A 27 29.03 10.65 22.56
CA PRO A 27 29.48 12.01 22.38
C PRO A 27 30.97 12.14 22.03
N GLU A 28 31.75 11.08 22.02
CA GLU A 28 33.22 11.15 21.85
C GLU A 28 33.60 11.87 20.55
N PHE A 29 33.21 11.33 19.38
CA PHE A 29 33.56 11.93 18.09
C PHE A 29 32.85 13.26 17.82
N PRO A 30 31.55 13.46 18.18
CA PRO A 30 30.94 14.78 18.14
C PRO A 30 31.68 15.86 18.93
N SER A 31 32.25 15.54 20.11
CA SER A 31 33.01 16.47 20.92
C SER A 31 34.38 16.78 20.31
N LEU A 32 34.97 15.84 19.58
CA LEU A 32 36.24 16.01 18.88
C LEU A 32 36.11 16.76 17.54
N GLY A 33 34.89 17.20 17.18
CA GLY A 33 34.67 18.01 15.98
C GLY A 33 34.50 17.21 14.68
N ILE A 34 33.98 15.99 14.75
CA ILE A 34 33.75 15.13 13.59
C ILE A 34 32.94 15.84 12.49
N PHE A 35 31.93 16.68 12.86
CA PHE A 35 31.09 17.37 11.87
C PHE A 35 31.89 18.34 11.01
N LYS A 36 32.83 19.10 11.59
CA LYS A 36 33.74 20.00 10.83
C LYS A 36 34.60 19.22 9.84
N CYS A 37 35.10 18.06 10.26
CA CYS A 37 35.85 17.16 9.39
C CYS A 37 34.98 16.65 8.22
N MET A 38 33.75 16.18 8.52
CA MET A 38 32.84 15.71 7.47
C MET A 38 32.46 16.82 6.49
N VAL A 39 32.20 18.03 6.97
CA VAL A 39 31.93 19.21 6.12
C VAL A 39 33.09 19.49 5.17
N SER A 40 34.32 19.50 5.66
CA SER A 40 35.51 19.72 4.81
C SER A 40 35.64 18.66 3.71
N LEU A 41 35.40 17.39 4.05
CA LEU A 41 35.44 16.28 3.09
C LEU A 41 34.32 16.36 2.06
N LEU A 42 33.11 16.70 2.49
CA LEU A 42 31.96 16.87 1.60
C LEU A 42 32.17 18.04 0.64
N HIS A 43 32.63 19.21 1.12
CA HIS A 43 32.94 20.35 0.25
C HIS A 43 34.04 20.01 -0.76
N LYS A 44 35.09 19.31 -0.34
CA LYS A 44 36.13 18.88 -1.27
C LYS A 44 35.56 17.95 -2.33
N SER A 45 34.72 16.99 -1.92
CA SER A 45 34.09 16.02 -2.84
C SER A 45 33.13 16.65 -3.87
N THR A 46 32.42 17.72 -3.50
CA THR A 46 31.47 18.38 -4.39
C THR A 46 32.11 19.45 -5.29
N ASN A 47 33.27 19.99 -4.91
CA ASN A 47 33.94 21.07 -5.62
C ASN A 47 35.15 20.62 -6.43
N ASP A 48 35.81 19.49 -6.07
CA ASP A 48 36.99 18.96 -6.73
C ASP A 48 36.68 17.57 -7.33
N LYS A 49 36.15 17.58 -8.56
CA LYS A 49 35.82 16.37 -9.28
C LYS A 49 37.03 15.48 -9.57
N SER A 50 38.19 16.08 -9.81
CA SER A 50 39.43 15.34 -10.07
C SER A 50 39.86 14.55 -8.83
N TRP A 51 39.82 15.19 -7.68
CA TRP A 51 40.16 14.55 -6.41
C TRP A 51 39.16 13.43 -6.06
N VAL A 52 37.88 13.63 -6.28
CA VAL A 52 36.87 12.60 -5.96
C VAL A 52 37.02 11.35 -6.82
N LEU A 53 37.41 11.51 -8.07
CA LEU A 53 37.61 10.40 -9.00
C LEU A 53 38.98 9.74 -8.88
N ASP A 54 39.89 10.31 -8.07
CA ASP A 54 41.23 9.78 -7.84
C ASP A 54 41.16 8.66 -6.79
N GLY A 55 41.64 7.48 -7.17
CA GLY A 55 41.75 6.30 -6.31
C GLY A 55 40.43 5.90 -5.64
N GLN A 56 40.46 5.83 -4.33
CA GLN A 56 39.30 5.43 -3.50
C GLN A 56 38.53 6.63 -2.92
N ASN A 57 38.87 7.86 -3.28
CA ASN A 57 38.19 9.04 -2.74
C ASN A 57 36.69 9.08 -3.06
N ILE A 58 36.24 8.37 -4.10
CA ILE A 58 34.84 8.26 -4.51
C ILE A 58 33.92 7.69 -3.39
N TYR A 59 34.48 6.96 -2.41
CA TYR A 59 33.74 6.45 -1.27
C TYR A 59 33.53 7.48 -0.15
N ILE A 60 34.36 8.55 -0.13
CA ILE A 60 34.41 9.53 0.96
C ILE A 60 33.09 10.26 1.15
N PRO A 61 32.46 10.85 0.10
CA PRO A 61 31.19 11.59 0.29
C PRO A 61 30.06 10.73 0.83
N TYR A 62 29.98 9.46 0.42
CA TYR A 62 29.02 8.53 0.97
C TYR A 62 29.19 8.34 2.49
N TYR A 63 30.41 7.99 2.93
CA TYR A 63 30.66 7.76 4.36
C TYR A 63 30.49 9.04 5.17
N ALA A 64 30.99 10.17 4.67
CA ALA A 64 30.87 11.45 5.37
C ALA A 64 29.40 11.87 5.60
N ALA A 65 28.57 11.84 4.56
CA ALA A 65 27.16 12.16 4.70
C ALA A 65 26.41 11.14 5.57
N HIS A 66 26.80 9.86 5.50
CA HIS A 66 26.18 8.81 6.31
C HIS A 66 26.53 8.94 7.80
N ILE A 67 27.77 9.34 8.14
CA ILE A 67 28.21 9.64 9.52
C ILE A 67 27.38 10.78 10.10
N VAL A 68 27.27 11.89 9.35
CA VAL A 68 26.42 13.03 9.76
C VAL A 68 24.99 12.55 10.05
N GLY A 69 24.37 11.85 9.10
CA GLY A 69 22.99 11.36 9.27
C GLY A 69 22.83 10.35 10.40
N SER A 70 23.86 9.61 10.79
CA SER A 70 23.79 8.65 11.88
C SER A 70 23.79 9.33 13.24
N TYR A 71 24.69 10.27 13.46
CA TYR A 71 24.75 11.02 14.72
C TYR A 71 23.55 11.96 14.93
N THR A 72 23.02 12.55 13.84
CA THR A 72 21.90 13.51 13.94
C THR A 72 20.52 12.85 14.06
N MET A 73 20.44 11.52 13.99
CA MET A 73 19.17 10.80 13.95
C MET A 73 18.36 10.93 15.26
N ASN A 74 19.01 10.77 16.43
CA ASN A 74 18.35 10.68 17.72
C ASN A 74 18.80 11.76 18.72
N SER A 75 19.66 12.69 18.30
CA SER A 75 20.24 13.71 19.18
C SER A 75 20.07 15.10 18.62
N LEU A 76 19.29 15.93 19.32
CA LEU A 76 19.15 17.35 19.00
C LEU A 76 20.47 18.09 19.11
N ASP A 77 21.24 17.88 20.20
CA ASP A 77 22.54 18.51 20.42
C ASP A 77 23.53 18.23 19.28
N PHE A 78 23.55 16.99 18.75
CA PHE A 78 24.39 16.64 17.62
C PHE A 78 23.88 17.25 16.31
N ALA A 79 22.55 17.37 16.14
CA ALA A 79 21.97 18.02 14.99
C ALA A 79 22.34 19.52 14.96
N GLU A 80 22.25 20.22 16.10
CA GLU A 80 22.65 21.63 16.23
C GLU A 80 24.15 21.81 15.97
N LYS A 81 25.02 21.02 16.57
CA LYS A 81 26.48 21.03 16.30
C LYS A 81 26.81 20.76 14.84
N ALA A 82 26.08 19.87 14.19
CA ALA A 82 26.25 19.59 12.76
C ALA A 82 25.89 20.82 11.92
N VAL A 83 24.75 21.46 12.18
CA VAL A 83 24.32 22.69 11.48
C VAL A 83 25.29 23.84 11.72
N GLU A 84 25.74 24.06 12.95
CA GLU A 84 26.77 25.06 13.28
C GLU A 84 28.08 24.80 12.56
N SER A 85 28.41 23.54 12.28
CA SER A 85 29.57 23.14 11.49
C SER A 85 29.42 23.39 9.99
N GLY A 86 28.22 23.75 9.50
CA GLY A 86 27.96 24.07 8.10
C GLY A 86 27.67 22.86 7.21
N VAL A 87 27.00 21.81 7.71
CA VAL A 87 26.71 20.58 6.94
C VAL A 87 25.65 20.77 5.85
N ILE A 88 24.76 21.77 5.96
CA ILE A 88 23.61 21.93 5.04
C ILE A 88 24.06 22.17 3.59
N PRO A 89 24.92 23.15 3.26
CA PRO A 89 25.29 23.41 1.86
C PRO A 89 25.89 22.21 1.12
N PRO A 90 26.88 21.47 1.66
CA PRO A 90 27.41 20.31 0.94
C PRO A 90 26.44 19.13 0.88
N LEU A 91 25.51 18.95 1.84
CA LEU A 91 24.43 17.96 1.74
C LEU A 91 23.43 18.35 0.64
N LEU A 92 23.13 19.63 0.44
CA LEU A 92 22.31 20.10 -0.68
C LEU A 92 23.00 19.84 -2.03
N ASP A 93 24.31 20.00 -2.10
CA ASP A 93 25.09 19.67 -3.29
C ASP A 93 24.99 18.19 -3.65
N LEU A 94 25.02 17.30 -2.67
CA LEU A 94 24.77 15.89 -2.90
C LEU A 94 23.30 15.62 -3.31
N LEU A 95 22.33 16.29 -2.69
CA LEU A 95 20.91 16.16 -3.05
C LEU A 95 20.63 16.59 -4.50
N ARG A 96 21.35 17.63 -5.00
CA ARG A 96 21.32 18.06 -6.41
C ARG A 96 21.84 17.00 -7.38
N GLY A 97 22.46 15.93 -6.89
CA GLY A 97 23.00 14.85 -7.72
C GLY A 97 24.37 15.17 -8.32
N LYS A 98 25.20 16.00 -7.65
CA LYS A 98 26.55 16.33 -8.15
C LYS A 98 27.47 15.11 -8.29
N ILE A 99 27.17 14.00 -7.60
CA ILE A 99 27.95 12.75 -7.65
C ILE A 99 27.06 11.64 -8.21
N SER A 100 26.24 10.97 -7.40
CA SER A 100 25.33 9.92 -7.87
C SER A 100 24.10 9.75 -6.97
N TRP A 101 23.19 8.86 -7.37
CA TRP A 101 22.02 8.50 -6.59
C TRP A 101 22.35 7.86 -5.22
N VAL A 102 23.54 7.27 -5.09
CA VAL A 102 24.01 6.67 -3.84
C VAL A 102 24.25 7.73 -2.78
N GLU A 103 24.86 8.84 -3.17
CA GLU A 103 25.10 10.01 -2.30
C GLU A 103 23.80 10.78 -2.06
N GLN A 104 22.91 10.88 -3.06
CA GLN A 104 21.57 11.49 -2.87
C GLN A 104 20.79 10.77 -1.76
N ARG A 105 20.89 9.42 -1.69
CA ARG A 105 20.22 8.61 -0.65
C ARG A 105 20.65 9.00 0.76
N VAL A 106 21.96 9.13 0.99
CA VAL A 106 22.48 9.47 2.32
C VAL A 106 22.29 10.95 2.65
N ALA A 107 22.30 11.81 1.63
CA ALA A 107 22.05 13.24 1.79
C ALA A 107 20.59 13.52 2.19
N VAL A 108 19.61 12.96 1.46
CA VAL A 108 18.19 13.15 1.80
C VAL A 108 17.84 12.58 3.18
N ARG A 109 18.49 11.48 3.59
CA ARG A 109 18.36 10.93 4.94
C ARG A 109 18.91 11.90 5.99
N ALA A 110 20.12 12.41 5.81
CA ALA A 110 20.74 13.34 6.77
C ALA A 110 19.94 14.66 6.87
N LEU A 111 19.50 15.23 5.76
CA LEU A 111 18.64 16.40 5.73
C LEU A 111 17.29 16.13 6.41
N GLY A 112 16.73 14.93 6.24
CA GLY A 112 15.49 14.51 6.92
C GLY A 112 15.65 14.47 8.45
N HIS A 113 16.80 13.99 8.95
CA HIS A 113 17.08 14.01 10.39
C HIS A 113 17.25 15.44 10.92
N LEU A 114 17.98 16.30 10.21
CA LEU A 114 18.11 17.71 10.57
C LEU A 114 16.75 18.43 10.54
N ALA A 115 15.89 18.11 9.58
CA ALA A 115 14.56 18.70 9.48
C ALA A 115 13.58 18.23 10.58
N SER A 116 13.91 17.19 11.32
CA SER A 116 13.03 16.64 12.36
C SER A 116 12.97 17.50 13.62
N TYR A 117 13.98 18.33 13.87
CA TYR A 117 14.08 19.20 15.05
C TYR A 117 13.77 20.65 14.67
N ASP A 118 13.05 21.37 15.52
CA ASP A 118 12.58 22.72 15.21
C ASP A 118 13.74 23.73 15.07
N SER A 119 14.77 23.66 15.94
CA SER A 119 15.92 24.57 15.88
C SER A 119 16.74 24.42 14.60
N THR A 120 17.00 23.21 14.14
CA THR A 120 17.79 22.95 12.91
C THR A 120 16.94 23.05 11.64
N PHE A 121 15.61 22.87 11.76
CA PHE A 121 14.68 23.04 10.65
C PHE A 121 14.71 24.45 10.07
N GLU A 122 14.72 25.49 10.91
CA GLU A 122 14.70 26.88 10.43
C GLU A 122 15.92 27.22 9.59
N THR A 123 17.08 26.67 9.91
CA THR A 123 18.29 26.85 9.09
C THR A 123 18.14 26.17 7.71
N LEU A 124 17.55 24.98 7.67
CA LEU A 124 17.26 24.28 6.41
C LEU A 124 16.16 25.01 5.60
N ALA A 125 15.19 25.60 6.29
CA ALA A 125 14.05 26.28 5.68
C ALA A 125 14.45 27.55 4.90
N VAL A 126 15.66 28.09 5.09
CA VAL A 126 16.22 29.14 4.22
C VAL A 126 16.28 28.68 2.76
N HIS A 127 16.45 27.35 2.54
CA HIS A 127 16.51 26.73 1.22
C HIS A 127 15.20 25.99 0.84
N GLU A 128 14.08 26.33 1.48
CA GLU A 128 12.80 25.58 1.42
C GLU A 128 12.37 25.23 0.00
N GLU A 129 12.24 26.21 -0.88
CA GLU A 129 11.73 25.99 -2.24
C GLU A 129 12.60 24.99 -3.02
N GLU A 130 13.90 25.14 -2.96
CA GLU A 130 14.86 24.27 -3.63
C GLU A 130 14.81 22.84 -3.05
N VAL A 131 14.90 22.73 -1.73
CA VAL A 131 14.88 21.43 -1.03
C VAL A 131 13.60 20.68 -1.36
N VAL A 132 12.45 21.32 -1.31
CA VAL A 132 11.17 20.68 -1.57
C VAL A 132 11.08 20.24 -3.03
N LYS A 133 11.45 21.08 -4.01
CA LYS A 133 11.43 20.71 -5.44
C LYS A 133 12.35 19.54 -5.75
N LEU A 134 13.60 19.58 -5.25
CA LEU A 134 14.56 18.49 -5.44
C LEU A 134 14.07 17.18 -4.81
N THR A 135 13.52 17.26 -3.61
CA THR A 135 13.03 16.11 -2.87
C THR A 135 11.78 15.49 -3.52
N MET A 136 10.84 16.31 -4.02
CA MET A 136 9.69 15.85 -4.81
C MET A 136 10.16 15.11 -6.07
N GLY A 137 11.08 15.72 -6.83
CA GLY A 137 11.65 15.12 -8.03
C GLY A 137 12.39 13.81 -7.75
N LEU A 138 13.10 13.73 -6.64
CA LEU A 138 13.81 12.53 -6.22
C LEU A 138 12.82 11.42 -5.80
N ALA A 139 11.78 11.75 -5.04
CA ALA A 139 10.74 10.80 -4.64
C ALA A 139 10.02 10.16 -5.85
N SER A 140 9.67 10.97 -6.86
CA SER A 140 8.97 10.50 -8.06
C SER A 140 9.84 9.67 -9.00
N ARG A 141 11.14 10.01 -9.12
CA ARG A 141 12.03 9.42 -10.14
C ARG A 141 13.04 8.41 -9.61
N CYS A 142 13.11 8.16 -8.30
CA CYS A 142 14.13 7.28 -7.72
C CYS A 142 14.13 5.86 -8.29
N SER A 143 12.95 5.28 -8.59
CA SER A 143 12.85 3.97 -9.23
C SER A 143 13.44 3.97 -10.64
N GLU A 144 13.13 4.98 -11.43
CA GLU A 144 13.63 5.13 -12.80
C GLU A 144 15.13 5.42 -12.82
N LEU A 145 15.59 6.31 -11.95
CA LEU A 145 17.00 6.67 -11.79
C LEU A 145 17.85 5.45 -11.48
N VAL A 146 17.51 4.70 -10.42
CA VAL A 146 18.31 3.54 -9.99
C VAL A 146 18.20 2.38 -10.98
N TYR A 147 17.01 2.20 -11.60
CA TYR A 147 16.85 1.17 -12.62
C TYR A 147 17.73 1.44 -13.83
N ASN A 148 17.68 2.64 -14.40
CA ASN A 148 18.42 2.99 -15.61
C ASN A 148 19.94 3.02 -15.39
N GLU A 149 20.39 3.61 -14.27
CA GLU A 149 21.81 3.75 -14.01
C GLU A 149 22.49 2.48 -13.49
N PHE A 150 21.73 1.54 -12.92
CA PHE A 150 22.35 0.37 -12.28
C PHE A 150 21.68 -0.95 -12.64
N VAL A 151 20.37 -1.12 -12.43
CA VAL A 151 19.72 -2.43 -12.51
C VAL A 151 19.57 -2.92 -13.95
N SER A 152 19.28 -2.02 -14.91
CA SER A 152 19.14 -2.36 -16.34
C SER A 152 20.47 -2.77 -17.00
N VAL A 153 21.60 -2.41 -16.39
CA VAL A 153 22.96 -2.76 -16.85
C VAL A 153 23.21 -4.23 -16.55
N LYS A 154 23.03 -5.09 -17.57
CA LYS A 154 23.17 -6.55 -17.43
C LYS A 154 24.60 -7.01 -17.28
N ASP A 155 25.53 -6.33 -17.98
CA ASP A 155 26.96 -6.66 -17.86
C ASP A 155 27.51 -6.12 -16.54
N THR A 156 27.88 -7.04 -15.65
CA THR A 156 28.44 -6.69 -14.33
C THR A 156 29.73 -5.89 -14.42
N ASN A 157 30.47 -5.96 -15.53
CA ASN A 157 31.71 -5.20 -15.73
C ASN A 157 31.43 -3.72 -16.06
N LEU A 158 30.26 -3.44 -16.65
CA LEU A 158 29.84 -2.08 -16.97
C LEU A 158 29.17 -1.37 -15.78
N ARG A 159 28.79 -2.12 -14.74
CA ARG A 159 28.26 -1.50 -13.53
C ARG A 159 29.36 -0.77 -12.77
N VAL A 160 28.99 0.39 -12.27
CA VAL A 160 29.91 1.23 -11.48
C VAL A 160 30.40 0.46 -10.25
N ASN A 161 31.73 0.22 -10.19
CA ASN A 161 32.32 -0.64 -9.16
C ASN A 161 32.08 -0.15 -7.73
N TYR A 162 32.18 1.16 -7.49
CA TYR A 162 31.97 1.67 -6.13
C TYR A 162 30.50 1.53 -5.70
N HIS A 163 29.53 1.60 -6.61
CA HIS A 163 28.14 1.30 -6.31
C HIS A 163 27.99 -0.16 -5.83
N LYS A 164 28.52 -1.13 -6.59
CA LYS A 164 28.50 -2.55 -6.21
C LYS A 164 29.09 -2.76 -4.83
N ASN A 165 30.27 -2.18 -4.59
CA ASN A 165 30.98 -2.33 -3.32
C ASN A 165 30.23 -1.75 -2.13
N LEU A 166 29.61 -0.57 -2.28
CA LEU A 166 28.79 0.04 -1.23
C LEU A 166 27.49 -0.74 -0.97
N ILE A 167 26.83 -1.19 -2.03
CA ILE A 167 25.55 -1.92 -1.96
C ILE A 167 25.72 -3.30 -1.31
N THR A 168 26.74 -4.07 -1.73
CA THR A 168 26.91 -5.48 -1.32
C THR A 168 28.13 -5.73 -0.45
N ARG A 169 28.98 -4.73 -0.24
CA ARG A 169 30.29 -4.86 0.42
C ARG A 169 31.22 -5.86 -0.30
N GLY A 170 31.07 -5.98 -1.62
CA GLY A 170 31.84 -6.90 -2.44
C GLY A 170 31.37 -8.36 -2.41
N PHE A 171 30.27 -8.67 -1.71
CA PHE A 171 29.69 -10.01 -1.65
C PHE A 171 28.38 -10.10 -2.43
N GLY A 172 28.20 -11.20 -3.17
CA GLY A 172 26.98 -11.49 -3.90
C GLY A 172 27.16 -11.39 -5.42
N GLY A 173 26.16 -11.89 -6.15
CA GLY A 173 26.07 -11.78 -7.61
C GLY A 173 24.98 -10.82 -8.04
N LEU A 174 24.69 -10.79 -9.33
CA LEU A 174 23.74 -9.89 -10.00
C LEU A 174 22.38 -9.78 -9.29
N GLU A 175 21.83 -10.91 -8.81
CA GLU A 175 20.54 -10.94 -8.12
C GLU A 175 20.62 -10.20 -6.78
N MET A 176 21.68 -10.40 -6.01
CA MET A 176 21.87 -9.72 -4.73
C MET A 176 22.08 -8.20 -4.94
N GLU A 177 22.84 -7.82 -5.95
CA GLU A 177 23.04 -6.42 -6.32
C GLU A 177 21.71 -5.75 -6.69
N ASN A 178 20.90 -6.38 -7.53
CA ASN A 178 19.58 -5.88 -7.93
C ASN A 178 18.63 -5.73 -6.74
N ARG A 179 18.58 -6.75 -5.86
CA ARG A 179 17.75 -6.72 -4.66
C ARG A 179 18.16 -5.61 -3.71
N LYS A 180 19.47 -5.40 -3.53
CA LYS A 180 19.97 -4.33 -2.68
C LYS A 180 19.78 -2.95 -3.31
N ALA A 181 19.88 -2.83 -4.63
CA ALA A 181 19.57 -1.59 -5.34
C ALA A 181 18.08 -1.23 -5.20
N GLU A 182 17.18 -2.21 -5.26
CA GLU A 182 15.74 -2.03 -4.99
C GLU A 182 15.50 -1.53 -3.56
N GLU A 183 16.15 -2.14 -2.58
CA GLU A 183 16.08 -1.70 -1.18
C GLU A 183 16.53 -0.24 -1.04
N TRP A 184 17.62 0.15 -1.69
CA TRP A 184 18.16 1.51 -1.61
C TRP A 184 17.29 2.52 -2.37
N ALA A 185 16.74 2.16 -3.52
CA ALA A 185 15.78 3.00 -4.24
C ALA A 185 14.51 3.25 -3.41
N SER A 186 13.98 2.21 -2.76
CA SER A 186 12.88 2.34 -1.81
C SER A 186 13.25 3.24 -0.61
N GLN A 187 14.48 3.15 -0.10
CA GLN A 187 14.96 4.05 0.96
C GLN A 187 15.05 5.51 0.50
N ILE A 188 15.49 5.77 -0.74
CA ILE A 188 15.48 7.14 -1.31
C ILE A 188 14.05 7.70 -1.25
N GLN A 189 13.06 6.93 -1.73
CA GLN A 189 11.66 7.35 -1.71
C GLN A 189 11.17 7.62 -0.28
N CYS A 190 11.41 6.70 0.65
CA CYS A 190 10.99 6.85 2.05
C CYS A 190 11.61 8.07 2.73
N TRP A 191 12.92 8.31 2.55
CA TRP A 191 13.59 9.47 3.14
C TRP A 191 13.16 10.78 2.49
N SER A 192 12.88 10.77 1.19
CA SER A 192 12.30 11.92 0.51
C SER A 192 10.92 12.26 1.07
N LEU A 193 10.06 11.26 1.24
CA LEU A 193 8.74 11.46 1.85
C LEU A 193 8.85 11.92 3.32
N HIS A 194 9.85 11.43 4.06
CA HIS A 194 10.10 11.89 5.43
C HIS A 194 10.49 13.37 5.46
N LEU A 195 11.40 13.80 4.61
CA LEU A 195 11.82 15.20 4.53
C LEU A 195 10.64 16.11 4.14
N LEU A 196 9.84 15.73 3.14
CA LEU A 196 8.62 16.46 2.77
C LEU A 196 7.60 16.51 3.91
N ASN A 197 7.46 15.44 4.69
CA ASN A 197 6.61 15.42 5.88
C ASN A 197 7.06 16.45 6.92
N CYS A 198 8.37 16.67 7.10
CA CYS A 198 8.88 17.66 8.05
C CYS A 198 8.43 19.09 7.69
N PHE A 199 8.37 19.43 6.39
CA PHE A 199 7.83 20.69 5.92
C PHE A 199 6.29 20.73 6.07
N ALA A 200 5.60 19.71 5.60
CA ALA A 200 4.14 19.67 5.59
C ALA A 200 3.50 19.72 6.99
N VAL A 201 4.10 19.05 7.99
CA VAL A 201 3.63 19.07 9.39
C VAL A 201 3.69 20.48 9.97
N ARG A 202 4.68 21.27 9.56
CA ARG A 202 4.83 22.69 9.98
C ARG A 202 3.98 23.65 9.13
N GLY A 203 3.16 23.13 8.23
CA GLY A 203 2.32 23.94 7.34
C GLY A 203 3.10 24.67 6.25
N ARG A 204 4.35 24.27 5.98
CA ARG A 204 5.23 24.90 4.99
C ARG A 204 5.19 24.17 3.65
N SER A 205 5.37 24.92 2.57
CA SER A 205 5.39 24.42 1.18
C SER A 205 4.15 23.63 0.76
N ILE A 206 3.01 23.79 1.43
CA ILE A 206 1.78 23.02 1.16
C ILE A 206 1.36 23.15 -0.30
N ASP A 207 1.32 24.37 -0.84
CA ASP A 207 0.88 24.60 -2.22
C ASP A 207 1.85 24.01 -3.26
N LEU A 208 3.14 23.97 -2.95
CA LEU A 208 4.16 23.38 -3.79
C LEU A 208 4.05 21.84 -3.80
N ILE A 209 3.91 21.24 -2.61
CA ILE A 209 3.76 19.78 -2.45
C ILE A 209 2.42 19.31 -3.02
N CYS A 210 1.37 20.12 -2.96
CA CYS A 210 0.06 19.82 -3.52
C CYS A 210 -0.04 20.04 -5.03
N ASN A 211 1.08 20.04 -5.77
CA ASN A 211 1.07 19.95 -7.22
C ASN A 211 0.30 18.71 -7.69
N GLN A 212 -0.57 18.83 -8.70
CA GLN A 212 -1.46 17.75 -9.12
C GLN A 212 -0.69 16.51 -9.62
N ASP A 213 0.40 16.70 -10.35
CA ASP A 213 1.21 15.59 -10.85
C ASP A 213 1.89 14.85 -9.70
N PHE A 214 2.44 15.61 -8.74
CA PHE A 214 3.05 14.99 -7.55
C PHE A 214 2.03 14.30 -6.65
N LEU A 215 0.81 14.80 -6.51
CA LEU A 215 -0.26 14.12 -5.78
C LEU A 215 -0.64 12.78 -6.41
N LYS A 216 -0.64 12.69 -7.76
CA LYS A 216 -0.83 11.43 -8.48
C LYS A 216 0.33 10.47 -8.20
N ASP A 217 1.57 10.94 -8.29
CA ASP A 217 2.75 10.15 -7.94
C ASP A 217 2.67 9.61 -6.50
N LEU A 218 2.33 10.48 -5.53
CA LEU A 218 2.16 10.10 -4.13
C LEU A 218 1.15 8.97 -3.94
N SER A 219 0.08 8.97 -4.73
CA SER A 219 -0.95 7.93 -4.64
C SER A 219 -0.41 6.53 -4.97
N SER A 220 0.66 6.46 -5.76
CA SER A 220 1.35 5.21 -6.13
C SER A 220 2.48 4.81 -5.17
N MET A 221 2.93 5.73 -4.29
CA MET A 221 4.04 5.51 -3.36
C MET A 221 3.53 4.88 -2.05
N TRP A 222 3.53 3.56 -2.01
CA TRP A 222 2.99 2.81 -0.85
C TRP A 222 3.95 2.72 0.34
N GLY A 223 5.18 3.20 0.19
CA GLY A 223 6.24 2.97 1.17
C GLY A 223 6.78 1.54 1.11
N GLY A 224 7.57 1.15 2.11
CA GLY A 224 8.08 -0.22 2.17
C GLY A 224 6.98 -1.24 2.46
N LEU A 225 6.75 -2.19 1.56
CA LEU A 225 5.78 -3.29 1.77
C LEU A 225 6.14 -4.15 3.00
N VAL A 226 7.41 -4.19 3.36
CA VAL A 226 7.93 -4.99 4.48
C VAL A 226 7.96 -4.22 5.79
N ASN A 227 8.01 -2.89 5.75
CA ASN A 227 8.11 -2.03 6.94
C ASN A 227 6.92 -1.06 7.01
N HIS A 228 5.92 -1.41 7.80
CA HIS A 228 4.72 -0.60 8.01
C HIS A 228 4.96 0.76 8.69
N THR A 229 6.14 0.99 9.24
CA THR A 229 6.52 2.27 9.84
C THR A 229 7.17 3.22 8.84
N SER A 230 7.51 2.75 7.64
CA SER A 230 8.11 3.59 6.60
C SER A 230 7.14 4.66 6.11
N PRO A 231 7.62 5.89 5.89
CA PRO A 231 6.81 6.94 5.28
C PRO A 231 6.22 6.48 3.94
N SER A 232 4.96 6.82 3.71
CA SER A 232 4.21 6.48 2.50
C SER A 232 3.54 7.71 1.91
N GLY A 233 3.23 7.66 0.62
CA GLY A 233 2.54 8.75 -0.06
C GLY A 233 1.19 9.09 0.59
N ILE A 234 0.41 8.08 1.01
CA ILE A 234 -0.86 8.31 1.73
C ILE A 234 -0.64 8.99 3.09
N GLY A 235 0.49 8.72 3.75
CA GLY A 235 0.86 9.40 4.99
C GLY A 235 1.06 10.90 4.77
N LEU A 236 1.77 11.28 3.70
CA LEU A 236 1.96 12.68 3.33
C LEU A 236 0.63 13.32 2.89
N ILE A 237 -0.17 12.66 2.04
CA ILE A 237 -1.51 13.15 1.65
C ILE A 237 -2.37 13.40 2.89
N ARG A 238 -2.33 12.53 3.88
CA ARG A 238 -3.05 12.72 5.15
C ARG A 238 -2.61 13.97 5.89
N ILE A 239 -1.30 14.26 5.95
CA ILE A 239 -0.76 15.47 6.57
C ILE A 239 -1.25 16.71 5.81
N LEU A 240 -1.19 16.69 4.48
CA LEU A 240 -1.71 17.77 3.64
C LEU A 240 -3.20 18.03 3.90
N CYS A 241 -4.01 16.99 4.11
CA CYS A 241 -5.43 17.11 4.40
C CYS A 241 -5.75 17.78 5.76
N TYR A 242 -4.79 17.95 6.68
CA TYR A 242 -5.02 18.78 7.87
C TYR A 242 -5.11 20.28 7.56
N THR A 243 -4.54 20.74 6.45
CA THR A 243 -4.66 22.12 5.99
C THR A 243 -5.85 22.31 5.06
N GLN A 244 -6.46 23.50 5.03
CA GLN A 244 -7.57 23.81 4.12
C GLN A 244 -7.11 23.81 2.66
N SER A 245 -5.93 24.41 2.38
CA SER A 245 -5.33 24.43 1.04
C SER A 245 -5.09 23.01 0.53
N GLY A 246 -4.48 22.14 1.35
CA GLY A 246 -4.23 20.75 1.00
C GLY A 246 -5.52 19.96 0.72
N ARG A 247 -6.58 20.10 1.56
CA ARG A 247 -7.87 19.45 1.29
C ARG A 247 -8.46 19.89 -0.04
N ARG A 248 -8.44 21.20 -0.34
CA ARG A 248 -8.95 21.74 -1.60
C ARG A 248 -8.20 21.12 -2.78
N LYS A 249 -6.87 21.14 -2.74
CA LYS A 249 -6.02 20.59 -3.79
C LYS A 249 -6.17 19.07 -3.99
N VAL A 250 -6.20 18.30 -2.92
CA VAL A 250 -6.44 16.84 -2.98
C VAL A 250 -7.81 16.54 -3.57
N SER A 251 -8.84 17.34 -3.25
CA SER A 251 -10.20 17.14 -3.78
C SER A 251 -10.38 17.49 -5.26
N GLU A 252 -9.42 18.17 -5.89
CA GLU A 252 -9.45 18.52 -7.31
C GLU A 252 -9.14 17.30 -8.21
N SER A 253 -8.40 16.31 -7.74
CA SER A 253 -8.07 15.10 -8.50
C SER A 253 -8.98 13.93 -8.14
N LYS A 254 -9.82 13.52 -9.09
CA LYS A 254 -10.66 12.31 -8.94
C LYS A 254 -9.82 11.05 -8.76
N GLU A 255 -8.71 10.93 -9.49
CA GLU A 255 -7.78 9.79 -9.42
C GLU A 255 -7.18 9.64 -8.02
N VAL A 256 -6.76 10.74 -7.40
CA VAL A 256 -6.23 10.73 -6.02
C VAL A 256 -7.32 10.31 -5.04
N ILE A 257 -8.55 10.81 -5.18
CA ILE A 257 -9.69 10.39 -4.33
C ILE A 257 -9.98 8.90 -4.50
N GLU A 258 -10.02 8.39 -5.73
CA GLU A 258 -10.23 6.96 -6.01
C GLU A 258 -9.13 6.09 -5.38
N CYS A 259 -7.87 6.52 -5.46
CA CYS A 259 -6.76 5.84 -4.79
C CYS A 259 -6.96 5.81 -3.27
N ILE A 260 -7.29 6.94 -2.63
CA ILE A 260 -7.57 7.02 -1.20
C ILE A 260 -8.77 6.11 -0.84
N CYS A 261 -9.79 6.05 -1.69
CA CYS A 261 -10.94 5.16 -1.52
C CYS A 261 -10.53 3.68 -1.57
N ASN A 262 -9.69 3.28 -2.51
CA ASN A 262 -9.16 1.92 -2.59
C ASN A 262 -8.36 1.57 -1.33
N LEU A 263 -7.46 2.46 -0.89
CA LEU A 263 -6.71 2.27 0.36
C LEU A 263 -7.61 2.17 1.59
N SER A 264 -8.74 2.87 1.61
CA SER A 264 -9.72 2.76 2.71
C SER A 264 -10.35 1.37 2.83
N ARG A 265 -10.34 0.58 1.76
CA ARG A 265 -10.81 -0.81 1.72
C ARG A 265 -9.69 -1.83 1.96
N SER A 266 -8.42 -1.41 2.05
CA SER A 266 -7.31 -2.32 2.28
C SER A 266 -7.43 -3.06 3.62
N SER A 267 -6.61 -4.06 3.84
CA SER A 267 -6.64 -4.86 5.08
C SER A 267 -5.44 -4.61 5.98
N ASP A 268 -4.60 -3.67 5.62
CA ASP A 268 -3.34 -3.31 6.27
C ASP A 268 -3.42 -2.02 7.11
N ALA A 269 -2.26 -1.55 7.57
CA ALA A 269 -2.15 -0.33 8.36
C ALA A 269 -2.53 0.95 7.59
N TRP A 270 -2.48 0.95 6.24
CA TRP A 270 -2.85 2.13 5.43
C TRP A 270 -4.35 2.37 5.37
N GLN A 271 -5.18 1.33 5.64
CA GLN A 271 -6.63 1.45 5.67
C GLN A 271 -7.09 2.63 6.54
N TYR A 272 -6.52 2.80 7.72
CA TYR A 272 -6.91 3.89 8.61
C TYR A 272 -6.50 5.26 8.06
N MET A 273 -5.35 5.35 7.36
CA MET A 273 -4.90 6.62 6.76
C MET A 273 -5.83 7.04 5.64
N GLY A 274 -6.22 6.11 4.76
CA GLY A 274 -7.23 6.36 3.73
C GLY A 274 -8.57 6.81 4.30
N ILE A 275 -9.06 6.15 5.36
CA ILE A 275 -10.30 6.54 6.04
C ILE A 275 -10.17 7.94 6.67
N ASP A 276 -9.06 8.25 7.33
CA ASP A 276 -8.83 9.58 7.94
C ASP A 276 -8.82 10.68 6.87
N CYS A 277 -8.14 10.47 5.74
CA CYS A 277 -8.17 11.44 4.63
C CYS A 277 -9.59 11.70 4.15
N LEU A 278 -10.37 10.64 3.88
CA LEU A 278 -11.75 10.78 3.43
C LEU A 278 -12.63 11.49 4.48
N LEU A 279 -12.44 11.20 5.76
CA LEU A 279 -13.19 11.88 6.82
C LEU A 279 -12.84 13.37 6.91
N LEU A 280 -11.56 13.76 6.78
CA LEU A 280 -11.14 15.15 6.75
C LEU A 280 -11.76 15.89 5.57
N LEU A 281 -11.73 15.30 4.38
CA LEU A 281 -12.32 15.85 3.16
C LEU A 281 -13.84 15.96 3.25
N LEU A 282 -14.53 14.98 3.84
CA LEU A 282 -16.00 14.99 4.00
C LEU A 282 -16.50 15.96 5.08
N HIS A 283 -15.69 16.29 6.08
CA HIS A 283 -16.06 17.29 7.08
C HIS A 283 -15.93 18.72 6.59
N ASP A 284 -15.07 18.97 5.61
CA ASP A 284 -14.88 20.29 5.00
C ASP A 284 -15.99 20.59 3.99
N MET A 285 -16.65 21.74 4.13
CA MET A 285 -17.78 22.12 3.29
C MET A 285 -17.38 22.37 1.83
N ASP A 286 -16.16 22.83 1.58
CA ASP A 286 -15.66 23.17 0.25
C ASP A 286 -15.35 21.92 -0.58
N THR A 287 -14.98 20.81 0.07
CA THR A 287 -14.54 19.59 -0.61
C THR A 287 -15.56 18.44 -0.54
N ARG A 288 -16.49 18.49 0.42
CA ARG A 288 -17.44 17.41 0.75
C ARG A 288 -18.17 16.86 -0.46
N TYR A 289 -18.79 17.71 -1.26
CA TYR A 289 -19.67 17.25 -2.34
C TYR A 289 -18.89 16.56 -3.44
N LYS A 290 -17.71 17.09 -3.82
CA LYS A 290 -16.82 16.46 -4.79
C LYS A 290 -16.37 15.06 -4.33
N VAL A 291 -16.05 14.95 -3.05
CA VAL A 291 -15.58 13.69 -2.45
C VAL A 291 -16.72 12.69 -2.29
N LEU A 292 -17.94 13.13 -1.96
CA LEU A 292 -19.11 12.26 -1.87
C LEU A 292 -19.44 11.57 -3.19
N GLU A 293 -19.22 12.24 -4.33
CA GLU A 293 -19.48 11.67 -5.66
C GLU A 293 -18.68 10.37 -5.89
N VAL A 294 -17.47 10.31 -5.37
CA VAL A 294 -16.59 9.14 -5.52
C VAL A 294 -16.65 8.25 -4.28
N ALA A 295 -16.43 8.82 -3.10
CA ALA A 295 -16.18 8.05 -1.89
C ALA A 295 -17.42 7.36 -1.30
N SER A 296 -18.65 7.80 -1.62
CA SER A 296 -19.87 7.22 -1.05
C SER A 296 -20.01 5.72 -1.33
N PHE A 297 -19.65 5.28 -2.55
CA PHE A 297 -19.68 3.87 -2.96
C PHE A 297 -18.72 3.00 -2.16
N TYR A 298 -17.52 3.53 -1.91
CA TYR A 298 -16.48 2.81 -1.17
C TYR A 298 -16.75 2.78 0.34
N LEU A 299 -17.14 3.91 0.90
CA LEU A 299 -17.40 4.04 2.33
C LEU A 299 -18.68 3.33 2.79
N LEU A 300 -19.65 3.09 1.89
CA LEU A 300 -20.82 2.27 2.18
C LEU A 300 -20.43 0.87 2.72
N ASP A 301 -19.33 0.29 2.22
CA ASP A 301 -18.86 -1.03 2.63
C ASP A 301 -18.23 -1.03 4.03
N LEU A 302 -17.85 0.15 4.53
CA LEU A 302 -17.14 0.33 5.80
C LEU A 302 -18.00 0.87 6.94
N ILE A 303 -19.28 1.17 6.69
CA ILE A 303 -20.19 1.75 7.72
C ILE A 303 -20.35 0.87 8.96
N GLU A 304 -20.09 -0.42 8.85
CA GLU A 304 -20.20 -1.36 9.97
C GLU A 304 -18.85 -1.69 10.63
N LEU A 305 -17.75 -1.12 10.18
CA LEU A 305 -16.44 -1.28 10.75
C LEU A 305 -16.41 -0.72 12.18
N ARG A 306 -16.19 -1.60 13.16
CA ARG A 306 -16.28 -1.19 14.56
C ARG A 306 -14.95 -0.69 15.12
N LYS A 307 -13.92 -1.50 14.96
CA LYS A 307 -12.58 -1.25 15.49
C LYS A 307 -11.55 -1.52 14.38
N LEU A 308 -10.57 -0.64 14.28
CA LEU A 308 -9.43 -0.78 13.38
C LEU A 308 -8.17 -0.38 14.17
N GLY A 309 -7.34 -1.36 14.50
CA GLY A 309 -6.28 -1.15 15.48
C GLY A 309 -6.86 -0.65 16.82
N GLU A 310 -6.32 0.40 17.36
CA GLU A 310 -6.82 1.04 18.61
C GLU A 310 -8.02 1.98 18.38
N ARG A 311 -8.40 2.24 17.13
CA ARG A 311 -9.49 3.15 16.78
C ARG A 311 -10.85 2.47 16.89
N SER A 312 -11.70 3.00 17.75
CA SER A 312 -13.07 2.51 17.95
C SER A 312 -14.10 3.32 17.16
N LYS A 313 -15.29 2.72 16.93
CA LYS A 313 -16.47 3.37 16.33
C LYS A 313 -16.21 3.94 14.92
N VAL A 314 -15.28 3.37 14.15
CA VAL A 314 -14.86 3.87 12.82
C VAL A 314 -16.06 4.00 11.88
N GLY A 315 -16.86 2.95 11.70
CA GLY A 315 -18.06 2.98 10.85
C GLY A 315 -19.13 3.96 11.33
N GLN A 316 -19.17 4.31 12.62
CA GLN A 316 -20.07 5.37 13.10
C GLN A 316 -19.59 6.75 12.68
N LYS A 317 -18.26 7.00 12.71
CA LYS A 317 -17.66 8.23 12.20
C LYS A 317 -17.93 8.38 10.71
N ILE A 318 -17.70 7.32 9.93
CA ILE A 318 -18.02 7.27 8.49
C ILE A 318 -19.51 7.57 8.25
N THR A 319 -20.40 6.88 8.96
CA THR A 319 -21.85 7.09 8.82
C THR A 319 -22.24 8.54 9.14
N LYS A 320 -21.66 9.11 10.20
CA LYS A 320 -21.94 10.50 10.58
C LYS A 320 -21.45 11.48 9.51
N ALA A 321 -20.26 11.28 8.94
CA ALA A 321 -19.73 12.13 7.89
C ALA A 321 -20.55 12.07 6.62
N LEU A 322 -20.98 10.87 6.18
CA LEU A 322 -21.81 10.69 4.99
C LEU A 322 -23.23 11.27 5.15
N LEU A 323 -23.79 11.22 6.36
CA LEU A 323 -25.16 11.68 6.64
C LEU A 323 -25.26 13.12 7.19
N ILE A 324 -24.20 13.92 7.11
CA ILE A 324 -24.21 15.31 7.64
C ILE A 324 -25.38 16.10 7.05
N ASP A 325 -25.57 16.04 5.73
CA ASP A 325 -26.60 16.77 5.00
C ASP A 325 -27.89 15.95 4.73
N PHE A 326 -27.97 14.75 5.33
CA PHE A 326 -29.11 13.85 5.21
C PHE A 326 -29.94 13.88 6.48
N LYS A 327 -31.10 14.56 6.45
CA LYS A 327 -32.01 14.69 7.60
C LYS A 327 -33.38 14.11 7.28
N ASN A 328 -33.94 13.37 8.23
CA ASN A 328 -35.30 12.80 8.14
C ASN A 328 -35.57 12.00 6.85
N GLY A 329 -34.58 11.27 6.36
CA GLY A 329 -34.69 10.47 5.14
C GLY A 329 -34.61 11.28 3.83
N LYS A 330 -34.30 12.55 3.90
CA LYS A 330 -34.16 13.44 2.73
C LYS A 330 -32.72 13.92 2.59
N SER A 331 -32.18 13.80 1.39
CA SER A 331 -30.86 14.32 1.01
C SER A 331 -31.00 15.74 0.41
N ARG A 332 -29.99 16.58 0.64
CA ARG A 332 -29.82 17.83 -0.09
C ARG A 332 -29.12 17.64 -1.44
N ILE A 333 -28.58 16.43 -1.66
CA ILE A 333 -27.82 16.10 -2.86
C ILE A 333 -28.79 15.67 -3.95
N LYS A 334 -28.71 16.29 -5.12
CA LYS A 334 -29.61 16.04 -6.26
C LYS A 334 -29.11 14.92 -7.19
N ILE A 335 -27.98 14.28 -6.90
CA ILE A 335 -27.41 13.19 -7.70
C ILE A 335 -28.10 11.88 -7.29
N PRO A 336 -28.90 11.23 -8.19
CA PRO A 336 -29.77 10.11 -7.85
C PRO A 336 -29.01 8.92 -7.25
N GLU A 337 -27.81 8.64 -7.74
CA GLU A 337 -27.00 7.51 -7.27
C GLU A 337 -26.50 7.71 -5.83
N ILE A 338 -26.02 8.91 -5.51
CA ILE A 338 -25.59 9.24 -4.15
C ILE A 338 -26.76 9.23 -3.19
N ASP A 339 -27.91 9.81 -3.60
CA ASP A 339 -29.13 9.81 -2.80
C ASP A 339 -29.57 8.37 -2.47
N ARG A 340 -29.51 7.44 -3.45
CA ARG A 340 -29.78 6.02 -3.25
C ARG A 340 -28.84 5.39 -2.21
N ILE A 341 -27.54 5.71 -2.28
CA ILE A 341 -26.56 5.20 -1.32
C ILE A 341 -26.81 5.76 0.09
N LEU A 342 -27.05 7.06 0.21
CA LEU A 342 -27.34 7.70 1.50
C LEU A 342 -28.64 7.15 2.12
N LYS A 343 -29.67 6.89 1.31
CA LYS A 343 -30.88 6.19 1.74
C LYS A 343 -30.60 4.76 2.21
N GLN A 344 -29.77 4.02 1.50
CA GLN A 344 -29.34 2.67 1.91
C GLN A 344 -28.60 2.70 3.26
N ILE A 345 -27.71 3.68 3.46
CA ILE A 345 -27.00 3.86 4.74
C ILE A 345 -27.99 4.19 5.85
N TRP A 346 -28.93 5.10 5.60
CA TRP A 346 -29.97 5.46 6.57
C TRP A 346 -30.82 4.26 6.96
N VAL A 347 -31.37 3.53 5.99
CA VAL A 347 -32.16 2.32 6.23
C VAL A 347 -31.37 1.30 7.05
N THR A 348 -30.11 1.09 6.73
CA THR A 348 -29.29 0.09 7.43
C THR A 348 -28.92 0.53 8.85
N LYS A 349 -28.48 1.78 9.03
CA LYS A 349 -27.90 2.24 10.30
C LYS A 349 -28.89 2.86 11.25
N VAL A 350 -30.00 3.39 10.75
CA VAL A 350 -31.04 4.04 11.54
C VAL A 350 -32.27 3.13 11.66
N ASP A 351 -32.94 2.84 10.55
CA ASP A 351 -34.24 2.15 10.56
C ASP A 351 -34.10 0.68 10.95
N LYS A 352 -33.19 -0.07 10.34
CA LYS A 352 -32.95 -1.48 10.66
C LYS A 352 -32.46 -1.63 12.09
N LYS A 353 -31.53 -0.77 12.53
CA LYS A 353 -31.04 -0.78 13.91
C LYS A 353 -32.13 -0.43 14.93
N ARG A 354 -33.04 0.51 14.60
CA ARG A 354 -34.20 0.86 15.47
C ARG A 354 -35.12 -0.34 15.62
N ARG A 355 -35.52 -0.97 14.49
CA ARG A 355 -36.39 -2.15 14.47
C ARG A 355 -35.81 -3.34 15.24
N GLU A 356 -34.49 -3.53 15.17
CA GLU A 356 -33.81 -4.66 15.82
C GLU A 356 -33.55 -4.45 17.31
N ARG A 357 -33.66 -3.22 17.85
CA ARG A 357 -33.51 -2.97 19.30
C ARG A 357 -34.59 -3.68 20.13
N SER A 358 -35.79 -3.73 19.66
CA SER A 358 -36.97 -4.35 20.32
C SER A 358 -37.17 -5.81 19.93
N MET A 359 -36.25 -6.42 19.19
CA MET A 359 -36.38 -7.81 18.76
C MET A 359 -36.04 -8.76 19.91
N SER A 360 -36.96 -9.67 20.26
CA SER A 360 -36.71 -10.73 21.23
C SER A 360 -35.69 -11.75 20.71
N ASP A 361 -35.12 -12.52 21.63
CA ASP A 361 -34.14 -13.55 21.28
C ASP A 361 -34.80 -14.70 20.48
N GLU A 362 -36.09 -15.02 20.75
CA GLU A 362 -36.85 -16.00 20.01
C GLU A 362 -37.02 -15.57 18.54
N LYS A 363 -37.44 -14.32 18.29
CA LYS A 363 -37.50 -13.77 16.92
C LYS A 363 -36.15 -13.70 16.22
N LEU A 364 -35.08 -13.52 17.00
CA LEU A 364 -33.73 -13.54 16.44
C LEU A 364 -33.34 -14.94 15.99
N GLU A 365 -33.71 -15.98 16.76
CA GLU A 365 -33.47 -17.38 16.42
C GLU A 365 -34.33 -17.84 15.24
N GLU A 366 -35.61 -17.51 15.21
CA GLU A 366 -36.48 -17.75 14.05
C GLU A 366 -35.87 -17.19 12.76
N LYS A 367 -35.36 -15.93 12.83
CA LYS A 367 -34.67 -15.31 11.69
C LYS A 367 -33.37 -16.01 11.33
N ARG A 368 -32.63 -16.53 12.31
CA ARG A 368 -31.42 -17.31 12.07
C ARG A 368 -31.73 -18.60 11.30
N VAL A 369 -32.75 -19.33 11.72
CA VAL A 369 -33.22 -20.55 11.04
C VAL A 369 -33.60 -20.24 9.59
N MET A 370 -34.44 -19.21 9.38
CA MET A 370 -34.86 -18.79 8.05
C MET A 370 -33.65 -18.43 7.15
N VAL A 371 -32.75 -17.63 7.66
CA VAL A 371 -31.53 -17.23 6.92
C VAL A 371 -30.67 -18.44 6.57
N ASN A 372 -30.56 -19.43 7.47
CA ASN A 372 -29.83 -20.67 7.20
C ASN A 372 -30.51 -21.52 6.11
N LEU A 373 -31.83 -21.58 6.07
CA LEU A 373 -32.55 -22.25 4.99
C LEU A 373 -32.32 -21.59 3.63
N ILE A 374 -32.41 -20.26 3.57
CA ILE A 374 -32.17 -19.51 2.33
C ILE A 374 -30.69 -19.69 1.90
N LYS A 375 -29.74 -19.66 2.84
CA LYS A 375 -28.33 -19.94 2.55
C LYS A 375 -28.13 -21.35 1.98
N GLN A 376 -28.83 -22.36 2.48
CA GLN A 376 -28.76 -23.73 1.93
C GLN A 376 -29.34 -23.77 0.51
N GLN A 377 -30.48 -23.12 0.25
CA GLN A 377 -31.03 -23.00 -1.11
C GLN A 377 -30.02 -22.32 -2.05
N ALA A 378 -29.42 -21.18 -1.63
CA ALA A 378 -28.42 -20.49 -2.40
C ALA A 378 -27.18 -21.37 -2.68
N ASN A 379 -26.71 -22.12 -1.67
CA ASN A 379 -25.63 -23.07 -1.86
C ASN A 379 -25.99 -24.17 -2.88
N ASN A 380 -27.21 -24.68 -2.84
CA ASN A 380 -27.67 -25.70 -3.79
C ASN A 380 -27.70 -25.14 -5.22
N SER A 381 -28.28 -23.96 -5.45
CA SER A 381 -28.27 -23.30 -6.77
C SER A 381 -26.81 -23.09 -7.26
N PHE A 382 -25.92 -22.63 -6.37
CA PHE A 382 -24.49 -22.48 -6.68
C PHE A 382 -23.84 -23.81 -7.13
N TRP A 383 -24.13 -24.91 -6.44
CA TRP A 383 -23.57 -26.22 -6.78
C TRP A 383 -24.18 -26.83 -8.06
N LEU A 384 -25.41 -26.44 -8.41
CA LEU A 384 -26.06 -26.81 -9.68
C LEU A 384 -25.52 -25.98 -10.85
N GLY A 385 -24.73 -24.93 -10.60
CA GLY A 385 -24.22 -24.03 -11.61
C GLY A 385 -25.13 -22.86 -11.93
N ASP A 386 -26.28 -22.74 -11.26
CA ASP A 386 -27.22 -21.62 -11.39
C ASP A 386 -26.75 -20.47 -10.50
N ILE A 387 -25.79 -19.72 -11.03
CA ILE A 387 -25.10 -18.66 -10.27
C ILE A 387 -26.02 -17.46 -10.05
N GLU A 388 -26.88 -17.13 -11.01
CA GLU A 388 -27.81 -16.00 -10.91
C GLU A 388 -28.81 -16.22 -9.78
N THR A 389 -29.48 -17.36 -9.75
CA THR A 389 -30.40 -17.73 -8.66
C THR A 389 -29.64 -17.79 -7.31
N ALA A 390 -28.40 -18.27 -7.28
CA ALA A 390 -27.58 -18.24 -6.06
C ALA A 390 -27.37 -16.81 -5.54
N VAL A 391 -27.03 -15.84 -6.41
CA VAL A 391 -26.89 -14.41 -6.07
C VAL A 391 -28.19 -13.84 -5.51
N GLU A 392 -29.33 -14.14 -6.16
CA GLU A 392 -30.65 -13.69 -5.70
C GLU A 392 -30.95 -14.20 -4.30
N LYS A 393 -30.76 -15.51 -4.07
CA LYS A 393 -31.01 -16.14 -2.77
C LYS A 393 -30.06 -15.61 -1.68
N TYR A 394 -28.75 -15.43 -1.94
CA TYR A 394 -27.87 -14.78 -0.97
C TYR A 394 -28.31 -13.33 -0.70
N THR A 395 -28.81 -12.61 -1.69
CA THR A 395 -29.32 -11.24 -1.53
C THR A 395 -30.57 -11.21 -0.67
N GLU A 396 -31.52 -12.15 -0.87
CA GLU A 396 -32.70 -12.35 -0.02
C GLU A 396 -32.28 -12.63 1.43
N GLY A 397 -31.33 -13.57 1.62
CA GLY A 397 -30.77 -13.89 2.93
C GLY A 397 -30.18 -12.68 3.64
N LEU A 398 -29.42 -11.83 2.93
CA LEU A 398 -28.82 -10.60 3.48
C LEU A 398 -29.86 -9.53 3.85
N LYS A 399 -30.94 -9.41 3.07
CA LYS A 399 -32.07 -8.50 3.39
C LYS A 399 -32.77 -8.91 4.68
N LEU A 400 -33.02 -10.20 4.87
CA LEU A 400 -33.72 -10.76 6.03
C LEU A 400 -32.82 -10.86 7.27
N CYS A 401 -31.50 -11.04 7.07
CA CYS A 401 -30.57 -11.29 8.16
C CYS A 401 -30.41 -10.07 9.08
N PRO A 402 -30.68 -10.21 10.40
CA PRO A 402 -30.44 -9.16 11.37
C PRO A 402 -28.98 -8.73 11.48
N LEU A 403 -28.74 -7.45 11.85
CA LEU A 403 -27.40 -6.89 12.06
C LEU A 403 -26.64 -7.58 13.22
N LYS A 404 -27.40 -8.15 14.19
CA LYS A 404 -26.84 -8.92 15.31
C LYS A 404 -26.21 -10.23 14.83
N LEU A 405 -26.73 -10.87 13.77
CA LEU A 405 -26.26 -12.14 13.22
C LEU A 405 -25.05 -11.96 12.28
N ARG A 406 -23.92 -11.59 12.86
CA ARG A 406 -22.72 -11.22 12.10
C ARG A 406 -22.06 -12.39 11.38
N LYS A 407 -21.96 -13.56 12.05
CA LYS A 407 -21.33 -14.77 11.48
C LYS A 407 -22.06 -15.19 10.22
N GLU A 408 -23.38 -15.20 10.26
CA GLU A 408 -24.26 -15.53 9.14
C GLU A 408 -24.09 -14.52 8.00
N ARG A 409 -24.04 -13.23 8.32
CA ARG A 409 -23.83 -12.16 7.32
C ARG A 409 -22.45 -12.24 6.65
N ILE A 410 -21.39 -12.54 7.40
CA ILE A 410 -20.06 -12.73 6.84
C ILE A 410 -20.07 -13.87 5.80
N VAL A 411 -20.71 -15.00 6.14
CA VAL A 411 -20.81 -16.15 5.23
C VAL A 411 -21.61 -15.80 3.98
N LEU A 412 -22.77 -15.13 4.14
CA LEU A 412 -23.62 -14.74 3.01
C LEU A 412 -22.88 -13.77 2.06
N TYR A 413 -22.26 -12.72 2.58
CA TYR A 413 -21.45 -11.81 1.77
C TYR A 413 -20.31 -12.54 1.07
N SER A 414 -19.55 -13.34 1.82
CA SER A 414 -18.42 -14.06 1.26
C SER A 414 -18.85 -15.03 0.16
N ASN A 415 -19.95 -15.78 0.34
CA ASN A 415 -20.43 -16.72 -0.68
C ASN A 415 -21.00 -15.99 -1.91
N ARG A 416 -21.72 -14.87 -1.73
CA ARG A 416 -22.18 -14.07 -2.85
C ARG A 416 -21.03 -13.47 -3.65
N ALA A 417 -19.95 -13.04 -2.96
CA ALA A 417 -18.73 -12.60 -3.63
C ALA A 417 -18.09 -13.69 -4.51
N GLN A 418 -18.18 -14.96 -4.11
CA GLN A 418 -17.73 -16.07 -4.97
C GLN A 418 -18.57 -16.18 -6.24
N CYS A 419 -19.87 -15.96 -6.14
CA CYS A 419 -20.75 -15.92 -7.31
C CYS A 419 -20.36 -14.79 -8.25
N TYR A 420 -20.11 -13.59 -7.72
CA TYR A 420 -19.69 -12.43 -8.51
C TYR A 420 -18.35 -12.67 -9.23
N LEU A 421 -17.39 -13.34 -8.61
CA LEU A 421 -16.14 -13.72 -9.28
C LEU A 421 -16.40 -14.65 -10.48
N LEU A 422 -17.37 -15.59 -10.36
CA LEU A 422 -17.70 -16.54 -11.44
C LEU A 422 -18.44 -15.88 -12.61
N VAL A 423 -19.21 -14.82 -12.35
CA VAL A 423 -19.88 -14.04 -13.41
C VAL A 423 -19.06 -12.85 -13.89
N ASN A 424 -17.78 -12.80 -13.53
CA ASN A 424 -16.83 -11.74 -13.93
C ASN A 424 -17.26 -10.33 -13.49
N ASP A 425 -17.84 -10.21 -12.28
CA ASP A 425 -18.15 -8.93 -11.63
C ASP A 425 -17.22 -8.71 -10.40
N PRO A 426 -15.97 -8.27 -10.63
CA PRO A 426 -15.02 -8.07 -9.55
C PRO A 426 -15.38 -6.90 -8.63
N ASP A 427 -16.11 -5.89 -9.09
CA ASP A 427 -16.50 -4.74 -8.28
C ASP A 427 -17.49 -5.12 -7.19
N SER A 428 -18.52 -5.88 -7.52
CA SER A 428 -19.46 -6.44 -6.54
C SER A 428 -18.76 -7.42 -5.59
N ALA A 429 -17.80 -8.21 -6.09
CA ALA A 429 -16.99 -9.11 -5.26
C ALA A 429 -16.13 -8.34 -4.24
N VAL A 430 -15.46 -7.25 -4.64
CA VAL A 430 -14.71 -6.37 -3.72
C VAL A 430 -15.64 -5.76 -2.67
N SER A 431 -16.81 -5.26 -3.08
CA SER A 431 -17.78 -4.66 -2.16
C SER A 431 -18.24 -5.67 -1.09
N ASP A 432 -18.70 -6.84 -1.49
CA ASP A 432 -19.20 -7.87 -0.57
C ASP A 432 -18.11 -8.41 0.36
N THR A 433 -16.93 -8.67 -0.16
CA THR A 433 -15.80 -9.11 0.66
C THR A 433 -15.34 -8.05 1.65
N THR A 434 -15.33 -6.77 1.26
CA THR A 434 -15.04 -5.65 2.15
C THR A 434 -16.07 -5.54 3.27
N ARG A 435 -17.38 -5.70 2.98
CA ARG A 435 -18.44 -5.75 3.99
C ARG A 435 -18.25 -6.91 4.96
N ALA A 436 -17.93 -8.10 4.46
CA ALA A 436 -17.63 -9.26 5.29
C ALA A 436 -16.44 -9.01 6.22
N LEU A 437 -15.36 -8.42 5.70
CA LEU A 437 -14.15 -8.08 6.44
C LEU A 437 -14.38 -7.00 7.49
N SER A 438 -15.20 -5.98 7.18
CA SER A 438 -15.52 -4.88 8.10
C SER A 438 -16.31 -5.33 9.33
N ILE A 439 -17.12 -6.40 9.21
CA ILE A 439 -17.91 -6.96 10.33
C ILE A 439 -17.23 -8.15 11.01
N SER A 440 -16.11 -8.66 10.50
CA SER A 440 -15.33 -9.73 11.14
C SER A 440 -14.70 -9.29 12.47
N LYS A 441 -14.28 -10.26 13.30
CA LYS A 441 -13.62 -10.00 14.59
C LYS A 441 -12.39 -10.91 14.73
N PRO A 442 -11.19 -10.31 14.77
CA PRO A 442 -10.89 -8.88 14.51
C PRO A 442 -11.31 -8.46 13.09
N ALA A 443 -11.34 -7.15 12.81
CA ALA A 443 -11.58 -6.67 11.45
C ALA A 443 -10.51 -7.25 10.51
N ASN A 444 -10.88 -7.48 9.26
CA ASN A 444 -10.00 -8.04 8.22
C ASN A 444 -9.44 -9.44 8.52
N SER A 445 -10.10 -10.25 9.36
CA SER A 445 -9.61 -11.59 9.76
C SER A 445 -10.28 -12.76 9.04
N HIS A 446 -11.28 -12.52 8.17
CA HIS A 446 -11.99 -13.61 7.50
C HIS A 446 -11.22 -14.10 6.27
N ALA A 447 -10.44 -15.18 6.42
CA ALA A 447 -9.53 -15.71 5.40
C ALA A 447 -10.18 -15.90 4.01
N LYS A 448 -11.38 -16.51 3.94
CA LYS A 448 -12.07 -16.70 2.65
C LYS A 448 -12.41 -15.40 1.94
N SER A 449 -12.77 -14.34 2.70
CA SER A 449 -13.05 -13.04 2.10
C SER A 449 -11.78 -12.34 1.64
N LEU A 450 -10.66 -12.47 2.36
CA LEU A 450 -9.36 -11.96 1.92
C LEU A 450 -8.95 -12.61 0.60
N TRP A 451 -9.02 -13.93 0.51
CA TRP A 451 -8.68 -14.66 -0.71
C TRP A 451 -9.55 -14.23 -1.90
N ARG A 452 -10.88 -14.17 -1.72
CA ARG A 452 -11.81 -13.76 -2.79
C ARG A 452 -11.60 -12.31 -3.22
N ARG A 453 -11.28 -11.42 -2.26
CA ARG A 453 -10.99 -10.02 -2.59
C ARG A 453 -9.68 -9.87 -3.33
N SER A 454 -8.66 -10.63 -2.96
CA SER A 454 -7.40 -10.72 -3.71
C SER A 454 -7.65 -11.15 -5.17
N GLN A 455 -8.49 -12.17 -5.40
CA GLN A 455 -8.85 -12.59 -6.75
C GLN A 455 -9.59 -11.49 -7.52
N ALA A 456 -10.52 -10.79 -6.86
CA ALA A 456 -11.25 -9.68 -7.46
C ALA A 456 -10.31 -8.52 -7.84
N TYR A 457 -9.36 -8.16 -6.97
CA TYR A 457 -8.35 -7.14 -7.27
C TYR A 457 -7.43 -7.57 -8.42
N TYR A 458 -7.06 -8.85 -8.48
CA TYR A 458 -6.28 -9.37 -9.60
C TYR A 458 -7.02 -9.23 -10.93
N MET A 459 -8.32 -9.58 -10.97
CA MET A 459 -9.18 -9.41 -12.15
C MET A 459 -9.28 -7.94 -12.59
N LYS A 460 -9.15 -6.99 -11.65
CA LYS A 460 -9.15 -5.55 -11.91
C LYS A 460 -7.78 -4.98 -12.32
N GLY A 461 -6.74 -5.80 -12.40
CA GLY A 461 -5.36 -5.35 -12.62
C GLY A 461 -4.73 -4.61 -11.42
N MET A 462 -5.35 -4.65 -10.25
CA MET A 462 -4.90 -4.00 -9.02
C MET A 462 -3.94 -4.91 -8.25
N ALA A 463 -2.72 -5.04 -8.78
CA ALA A 463 -1.75 -6.03 -8.32
C ALA A 463 -1.29 -5.81 -6.86
N LYS A 464 -1.11 -4.56 -6.43
CA LYS A 464 -0.66 -4.24 -5.07
C LYS A 464 -1.71 -4.61 -4.02
N GLU A 465 -2.97 -4.23 -4.25
CA GLU A 465 -4.09 -4.57 -3.39
C GLU A 465 -4.32 -6.08 -3.33
N SER A 466 -4.21 -6.75 -4.48
CA SER A 466 -4.29 -8.21 -4.58
C SER A 466 -3.20 -8.89 -3.75
N LEU A 467 -1.95 -8.43 -3.87
CA LEU A 467 -0.81 -8.97 -3.11
C LEU A 467 -1.00 -8.78 -1.60
N MET A 468 -1.45 -7.60 -1.18
CA MET A 468 -1.68 -7.32 0.26
C MET A 468 -2.74 -8.25 0.85
N ASP A 469 -3.85 -8.47 0.15
CA ASP A 469 -4.88 -9.40 0.60
C ASP A 469 -4.40 -10.87 0.59
N CYS A 470 -3.55 -11.27 -0.37
CA CYS A 470 -2.89 -12.57 -0.37
C CYS A 470 -2.00 -12.75 0.87
N LEU A 471 -1.18 -11.76 1.23
CA LEU A 471 -0.32 -11.81 2.40
C LEU A 471 -1.14 -11.87 3.69
N MET A 472 -2.20 -11.07 3.79
CA MET A 472 -3.12 -11.11 4.93
C MET A 472 -3.88 -12.44 5.02
N PHE A 473 -4.26 -13.04 3.89
CA PHE A 473 -4.86 -14.37 3.84
C PHE A 473 -3.90 -15.42 4.41
N ILE A 474 -2.62 -15.41 3.99
CA ILE A 474 -1.61 -16.34 4.52
C ILE A 474 -1.43 -16.15 6.02
N ASN A 475 -1.32 -14.91 6.50
CA ASN A 475 -1.19 -14.61 7.91
C ASN A 475 -2.41 -15.11 8.70
N ALA A 476 -3.63 -14.90 8.20
CA ALA A 476 -4.84 -15.38 8.84
C ALA A 476 -4.93 -16.92 8.84
N PHE A 477 -4.37 -17.57 7.82
CA PHE A 477 -4.34 -19.03 7.69
C PHE A 477 -3.33 -19.65 8.65
N VAL A 478 -2.12 -19.10 8.75
CA VAL A 478 -1.04 -19.60 9.62
C VAL A 478 -1.32 -19.38 11.11
N THR A 479 -2.04 -18.31 11.48
CA THR A 479 -2.31 -17.99 12.89
C THR A 479 -3.42 -18.83 13.52
N VAL A 480 -4.27 -19.52 12.72
CA VAL A 480 -5.44 -20.26 13.22
C VAL A 480 -5.04 -21.56 13.96
N ASP A 481 -3.92 -22.19 13.61
CA ASP A 481 -3.50 -23.41 14.30
C ASP A 481 -1.97 -23.47 14.49
N LYS A 482 -1.49 -22.89 15.59
CA LYS A 482 -0.07 -22.94 15.99
C LYS A 482 0.48 -24.36 16.22
N ARG A 483 -0.40 -25.38 16.29
CA ARG A 483 -0.01 -26.78 16.57
C ARG A 483 0.10 -27.64 15.31
N LYS A 484 -0.46 -27.22 14.20
CA LYS A 484 -0.29 -27.86 12.89
C LYS A 484 0.48 -26.92 12.00
N GLN A 485 1.62 -27.36 11.48
CA GLN A 485 2.28 -26.72 10.33
C GLN A 485 1.35 -26.85 9.12
N GLU A 486 0.33 -25.99 9.04
CA GLU A 486 -0.52 -25.93 7.86
C GLU A 486 0.31 -25.39 6.70
N LYS A 487 0.47 -26.22 5.68
CA LYS A 487 1.19 -25.85 4.46
C LYS A 487 0.40 -24.73 3.77
N ILE A 488 1.09 -23.65 3.42
CA ILE A 488 0.50 -22.56 2.62
C ILE A 488 -0.11 -23.18 1.34
N PRO A 489 -1.36 -22.86 1.01
CA PRO A 489 -2.01 -23.41 -0.18
C PRO A 489 -1.22 -23.04 -1.45
N TYR A 490 -0.96 -24.05 -2.29
CA TYR A 490 -0.17 -23.89 -3.51
C TYR A 490 -0.71 -22.77 -4.43
N TYR A 491 -2.02 -22.65 -4.54
CA TYR A 491 -2.67 -21.61 -5.34
C TYR A 491 -2.36 -20.19 -4.84
N ALA A 492 -2.21 -20.00 -3.52
CA ALA A 492 -1.84 -18.71 -2.95
C ALA A 492 -0.37 -18.36 -3.26
N VAL A 493 0.51 -19.36 -3.20
CA VAL A 493 1.92 -19.20 -3.59
C VAL A 493 2.04 -18.82 -5.07
N GLN A 494 1.29 -19.49 -5.94
CA GLN A 494 1.28 -19.15 -7.37
C GLN A 494 0.76 -17.72 -7.64
N MET A 495 -0.31 -17.31 -6.96
CA MET A 495 -0.85 -15.95 -7.09
C MET A 495 0.20 -14.91 -6.67
N ILE A 496 0.82 -15.11 -5.50
CA ILE A 496 1.89 -14.22 -5.03
C ILE A 496 3.02 -14.13 -6.05
N ARG A 497 3.48 -15.26 -6.59
CA ARG A 497 4.55 -15.28 -7.58
C ARG A 497 4.21 -14.44 -8.81
N LYS A 498 2.99 -14.57 -9.34
CA LYS A 498 2.51 -13.75 -10.46
C LYS A 498 2.45 -12.25 -10.12
N LEU A 499 2.02 -11.94 -8.89
CA LEU A 499 1.89 -10.56 -8.43
C LEU A 499 3.24 -9.90 -8.13
N MET A 500 4.26 -10.68 -7.73
CA MET A 500 5.59 -10.14 -7.42
C MET A 500 6.22 -9.41 -8.60
N ASP A 501 6.07 -9.93 -9.81
CA ASP A 501 6.64 -9.31 -11.02
C ASP A 501 5.98 -7.96 -11.31
N SER A 502 4.66 -7.88 -11.21
CA SER A 502 3.89 -6.64 -11.46
C SER A 502 3.96 -5.62 -10.31
N THR A 503 4.30 -6.06 -9.10
CA THR A 503 4.47 -5.20 -7.92
C THR A 503 5.93 -4.85 -7.63
N TRP A 504 6.85 -5.34 -8.44
CA TRP A 504 8.26 -5.02 -8.31
C TRP A 504 8.48 -3.50 -8.37
N PHE A 505 9.36 -2.99 -7.50
CA PHE A 505 9.56 -1.55 -7.37
C PHE A 505 9.96 -0.87 -8.70
N PHE A 506 10.68 -1.59 -9.54
CA PHE A 506 11.12 -1.13 -10.85
C PHE A 506 10.22 -1.54 -12.03
N ALA A 507 9.06 -2.15 -11.79
CA ALA A 507 8.20 -2.64 -12.88
C ALA A 507 7.83 -1.55 -13.88
N SER A 508 7.48 -0.35 -13.40
CA SER A 508 7.15 0.79 -14.24
C SER A 508 8.37 1.30 -15.04
N ALA A 509 9.55 1.40 -14.39
CA ALA A 509 10.78 1.83 -15.05
C ALA A 509 11.21 0.84 -16.16
N LYS A 510 11.10 -0.46 -15.88
CA LYS A 510 11.34 -1.53 -16.87
C LYS A 510 10.42 -1.41 -18.08
N SER A 511 9.12 -1.17 -17.86
CA SER A 511 8.14 -1.02 -18.95
C SER A 511 8.43 0.19 -19.83
N LYS A 512 8.80 1.34 -19.26
CA LYS A 512 9.17 2.54 -20.02
C LYS A 512 10.37 2.29 -20.92
N LEU A 513 11.45 1.69 -20.39
CA LEU A 513 12.66 1.41 -21.17
C LEU A 513 12.40 0.43 -22.33
N SER A 514 11.52 -0.58 -22.13
CA SER A 514 11.15 -1.53 -23.20
C SER A 514 10.33 -0.87 -24.31
N ASN A 515 9.48 0.09 -23.98
CA ASN A 515 8.71 0.84 -24.98
C ASN A 515 9.59 1.80 -25.80
N GLU A 516 10.56 2.46 -25.17
CA GLU A 516 11.54 3.32 -25.87
C GLU A 516 12.41 2.52 -26.84
N SER A 517 12.83 1.31 -26.47
CA SER A 517 13.60 0.43 -27.36
C SER A 517 12.78 -0.12 -28.53
N ASN A 518 11.45 -0.29 -28.37
CA ASN A 518 10.55 -0.74 -29.43
C ASN A 518 10.08 0.40 -30.36
N SER A 519 10.10 1.65 -29.93
CA SER A 519 9.77 2.81 -30.77
C SER A 519 10.87 3.15 -31.79
N SER A 520 12.10 2.63 -31.61
CA SER A 520 13.20 2.75 -32.57
C SER A 520 13.25 1.62 -33.62
N SER A 521 12.42 0.59 -33.50
CA SER A 521 12.25 -0.48 -34.48
C SER A 521 10.77 -0.54 -34.88
N ASN A 522 10.47 -0.10 -36.11
CA ASN A 522 9.14 -0.09 -36.78
C ASN A 522 8.09 -1.04 -36.22
N GLY A 523 6.98 -0.44 -35.78
CA GLY A 523 5.59 -0.86 -35.97
C GLY A 523 5.21 -2.31 -35.74
N ASN A 524 4.81 -2.62 -34.51
CA ASN A 524 3.59 -3.38 -34.20
C ASN A 524 3.38 -3.29 -32.69
N SER A 525 2.56 -2.35 -32.28
CA SER A 525 2.05 -2.31 -30.91
C SER A 525 1.04 -3.45 -30.77
N SER A 526 1.49 -4.59 -30.29
CA SER A 526 0.58 -5.55 -29.69
C SER A 526 0.23 -5.02 -28.30
N ASN A 527 -0.95 -4.44 -28.15
CA ASN A 527 -1.65 -4.43 -26.88
C ASN A 527 -1.62 -5.88 -26.39
N GLU A 528 -0.94 -6.13 -25.27
CA GLU A 528 -1.11 -7.39 -24.56
C GLU A 528 -2.54 -7.42 -23.99
N GLU A 529 -3.52 -7.70 -24.85
CA GLU A 529 -4.77 -8.31 -24.44
C GLU A 529 -4.40 -9.66 -23.82
N PHE A 530 -4.77 -9.83 -22.55
CA PHE A 530 -4.66 -11.11 -21.84
C PHE A 530 -5.22 -12.23 -22.73
N THR A 531 -4.36 -13.14 -23.16
CA THR A 531 -4.78 -14.21 -24.06
C THR A 531 -5.74 -15.17 -23.36
N LYS A 532 -6.67 -15.78 -24.12
CA LYS A 532 -7.62 -16.77 -23.60
C LYS A 532 -6.96 -17.92 -22.83
N ASP A 533 -5.70 -18.24 -23.12
CA ASP A 533 -4.94 -19.28 -22.41
C ASP A 533 -4.48 -18.85 -21.01
N GLU A 534 -4.20 -17.57 -20.78
CA GLU A 534 -3.96 -17.02 -19.43
C GLU A 534 -5.24 -17.02 -18.59
N MET A 535 -6.39 -16.76 -19.22
CA MET A 535 -7.70 -16.89 -18.58
C MET A 535 -8.02 -18.34 -18.20
N SER A 536 -7.62 -19.33 -19.00
CA SER A 536 -7.85 -20.76 -18.65
C SER A 536 -7.07 -21.17 -17.40
N GLY A 537 -5.86 -20.63 -17.22
CA GLY A 537 -5.08 -20.78 -15.99
C GLY A 537 -5.72 -20.11 -14.77
N LEU A 538 -6.46 -19.01 -14.97
CA LEU A 538 -7.23 -18.32 -13.93
C LEU A 538 -8.43 -19.14 -13.45
N TYR A 539 -9.14 -19.80 -14.35
CA TYR A 539 -10.28 -20.66 -13.98
C TYR A 539 -9.86 -21.81 -13.06
N THR A 540 -8.65 -22.36 -13.25
CA THR A 540 -8.09 -23.36 -12.33
C THR A 540 -7.67 -22.81 -10.97
N ILE A 541 -7.30 -21.52 -10.89
CA ILE A 541 -6.98 -20.83 -9.62
C ILE A 541 -8.25 -20.42 -8.87
N LEU A 542 -9.34 -20.07 -9.60
CA LEU A 542 -10.63 -19.72 -9.03
C LEU A 542 -11.38 -20.91 -8.42
N GLU A 543 -11.07 -22.15 -8.84
CA GLU A 543 -11.64 -23.35 -8.23
C GLU A 543 -10.97 -23.65 -6.87
N GLU A 544 -11.63 -23.29 -5.78
CA GLU A 544 -11.23 -23.75 -4.45
C GLU A 544 -11.20 -25.31 -4.44
N PRO A 545 -10.18 -25.96 -3.86
CA PRO A 545 -10.12 -27.42 -3.80
C PRO A 545 -11.35 -28.11 -3.18
N MET A 546 -12.10 -27.38 -2.34
CA MET A 546 -13.39 -27.81 -1.78
C MET A 546 -14.49 -27.91 -2.83
N ILE A 547 -14.48 -27.07 -3.86
CA ILE A 547 -15.47 -27.05 -4.95
C ILE A 547 -15.29 -28.32 -5.81
N ARG A 548 -14.05 -28.72 -6.12
CA ARG A 548 -13.77 -29.96 -6.85
C ARG A 548 -14.26 -31.21 -6.10
N LYS A 549 -13.92 -31.33 -4.81
CA LYS A 549 -14.40 -32.46 -3.99
C LYS A 549 -15.92 -32.52 -3.88
N HIS A 550 -16.60 -31.38 -3.84
CA HIS A 550 -18.04 -31.34 -3.74
C HIS A 550 -18.72 -31.61 -5.08
N LYS A 551 -18.22 -31.06 -6.21
CA LYS A 551 -18.66 -31.43 -7.56
C LYS A 551 -18.59 -32.94 -7.81
N GLU A 552 -17.47 -33.58 -7.39
CA GLU A 552 -17.32 -35.03 -7.46
C GLU A 552 -18.29 -35.77 -6.53
N ALA A 553 -18.52 -35.27 -5.32
CA ALA A 553 -19.48 -35.86 -4.37
C ALA A 553 -20.94 -35.72 -4.83
N VAL A 554 -21.32 -34.58 -5.41
CA VAL A 554 -22.65 -34.36 -6.01
C VAL A 554 -22.81 -35.24 -7.26
N LYS A 555 -21.78 -35.33 -8.13
CA LYS A 555 -21.81 -36.20 -9.30
C LYS A 555 -21.93 -37.68 -8.91
N ARG A 556 -21.28 -38.13 -7.84
CA ARG A 556 -21.43 -39.47 -7.25
C ARG A 556 -22.83 -39.70 -6.67
N LYS A 557 -23.42 -38.70 -6.00
CA LYS A 557 -24.79 -38.78 -5.48
C LYS A 557 -25.83 -38.81 -6.62
N LEU A 558 -25.71 -37.96 -7.63
CA LEU A 558 -26.63 -37.95 -8.80
C LEU A 558 -26.55 -39.28 -9.58
N ASN A 559 -25.35 -39.83 -9.77
CA ASN A 559 -25.15 -41.14 -10.38
C ASN A 559 -25.76 -42.29 -9.54
N LYS A 560 -25.74 -42.12 -8.20
CA LYS A 560 -26.34 -43.12 -7.28
C LYS A 560 -27.88 -43.06 -7.32
N TYR A 561 -28.48 -41.86 -7.43
CA TYR A 561 -29.91 -41.65 -7.61
C TYR A 561 -30.39 -42.05 -9.01
N GLY A 562 -29.59 -41.82 -10.06
CA GLY A 562 -29.89 -42.32 -11.42
C GLY A 562 -29.97 -43.85 -11.46
N LYS A 563 -28.96 -44.52 -10.86
CA LYS A 563 -28.95 -46.00 -10.78
C LYS A 563 -30.08 -46.59 -9.90
N GLN A 564 -30.58 -45.86 -8.89
CA GLN A 564 -31.74 -46.27 -8.12
C GLN A 564 -33.05 -46.10 -8.88
N LYS A 565 -33.16 -45.10 -9.75
CA LYS A 565 -34.35 -44.92 -10.62
C LYS A 565 -34.43 -46.04 -11.68
N ASP A 566 -33.31 -46.41 -12.27
CA ASP A 566 -33.22 -47.53 -13.23
C ASP A 566 -33.51 -48.89 -12.57
N SER A 567 -33.14 -49.04 -11.29
CA SER A 567 -33.47 -50.25 -10.51
C SER A 567 -34.94 -50.32 -10.08
N PHE A 568 -35.62 -49.19 -9.93
CA PHE A 568 -37.06 -49.17 -9.63
C PHE A 568 -37.94 -49.36 -10.88
N MET A 569 -37.43 -48.98 -12.08
CA MET A 569 -38.14 -49.32 -13.33
C MET A 569 -37.97 -50.75 -13.79
N ALA A 570 -36.92 -51.45 -13.32
CA ALA A 570 -36.68 -52.86 -13.63
C ALA A 570 -37.48 -53.85 -12.71
N LEU A 571 -38.23 -53.35 -11.72
CA LEU A 571 -39.08 -54.13 -10.83
C LEU A 571 -40.59 -53.89 -11.07
N SER A 572 -40.97 -53.24 -12.18
CA SER A 572 -42.36 -52.97 -12.56
C SER A 572 -42.62 -53.40 -14.01
N ILE A 573 -42.09 -54.56 -14.42
CA ILE A 573 -42.52 -55.33 -15.59
C ILE A 573 -42.70 -56.77 -15.17
#